data_cbc0dc32c1f5a224b541ef0c8ea4d5e5
#
_entry.id   cbc0dc32c1f5a224b541ef0c8ea4d5e5
#
_cell.length_a   1.000
_cell.length_b   1.000
_cell.length_c   1.000
_cell.angle_alpha   90.00
_cell.angle_beta   90.00
_cell.angle_gamma   90.00
#
_symmetry.space_group_name_H-M   'P 1'
#
loop_
_entity.id
_entity.type
_entity.pdbx_description
1 polymer ?
#
loop_
_entity_poly.entity_id
_entity_poly.type
_entity_poly.pdbx_seq_one_letter_code
_entity_poly.pdbx_strand_id
1 'polypeptide(L)'
;VNLGAAAANYTKVTRYLKDGGRVVGAAITDLETGNEYEVHAREVILAGGVWTGEEQDRAGADSGLQVLASKGIHITVPREAIEAKNNTGIITQTEKSVLFIIPWDEYWLIGTTDTPWKEDVSVPTATSSDIDYVLEKANDVLRRPLTREDVIGVYAGLRPLLQPVKKSDGASTKVSREHTVMEVEPGLSAIAGGKYTTYRVMAEDVVDFALRGTSDAPKTKTRDIPVIGGAGYEEMRVRATALAGKYGIDEARLERLLFRYGSLLEDIFALMDENPELAAPLTDAPRYLRAEIVYAARSEGVLHLADALMRRTRLDYETRDRGVSAAREVVEILAGELGWDEARREAEIEAYSAFIAARLEAEHTTNDADAAALLENVREIPAR
;
A
#
# COMPACT_ATOMS: atom_id res chain seq x y z
N VAL A 1 -9.88 -3.71 14.01
CA VAL A 1 -10.88 -4.76 14.03
C VAL A 1 -10.89 -5.48 15.39
N ASN A 2 -9.75 -6.02 15.85
CA ASN A 2 -9.68 -6.74 17.14
C ASN A 2 -10.07 -5.89 18.37
N LEU A 3 -10.07 -4.55 18.25
CA LEU A 3 -10.48 -3.61 19.28
C LEU A 3 -11.92 -3.08 19.09
N GLY A 4 -12.70 -3.71 18.20
CA GLY A 4 -14.10 -3.37 17.95
C GLY A 4 -14.34 -2.38 16.80
N ALA A 5 -13.28 -1.92 16.11
CA ALA A 5 -13.45 -1.11 14.91
C ALA A 5 -13.91 -1.96 13.72
N ALA A 6 -14.72 -1.39 12.82
CA ALA A 6 -15.02 -1.96 11.52
C ALA A 6 -14.05 -1.36 10.48
N ALA A 7 -13.51 -2.21 9.62
CA ALA A 7 -12.72 -1.80 8.46
C ALA A 7 -13.34 -2.40 7.20
N ALA A 8 -13.65 -1.58 6.22
CA ALA A 8 -14.22 -2.00 4.95
C ALA A 8 -13.39 -1.42 3.80
N ASN A 9 -12.80 -2.30 2.98
CA ASN A 9 -12.21 -1.93 1.70
C ASN A 9 -13.31 -1.93 0.61
N TYR A 10 -12.98 -1.48 -0.59
CA TYR A 10 -13.94 -1.32 -1.70
C TYR A 10 -15.21 -0.58 -1.31
N THR A 11 -15.09 0.36 -0.36
CA THR A 11 -16.18 1.18 0.15
C THR A 11 -15.84 2.65 -0.06
N LYS A 12 -16.61 3.33 -0.92
CA LYS A 12 -16.36 4.71 -1.32
C LYS A 12 -17.33 5.66 -0.64
N VAL A 13 -16.81 6.72 0.00
CA VAL A 13 -17.63 7.85 0.45
C VAL A 13 -18.13 8.62 -0.78
N THR A 14 -19.43 8.82 -0.88
CA THR A 14 -20.08 9.51 -2.01
C THR A 14 -20.61 10.89 -1.64
N ARG A 15 -21.01 11.10 -0.38
CA ARG A 15 -21.42 12.41 0.16
C ARG A 15 -21.33 12.42 1.68
N TYR A 16 -21.24 13.61 2.27
CA TYR A 16 -21.36 13.79 3.71
C TYR A 16 -22.80 14.09 4.10
N LEU A 17 -23.28 13.47 5.18
CA LEU A 17 -24.62 13.70 5.75
C LEU A 17 -24.56 14.91 6.66
N LYS A 18 -25.46 15.88 6.45
CA LYS A 18 -25.49 17.13 7.21
C LYS A 18 -26.83 17.29 7.91
N ASP A 19 -26.81 17.74 9.16
CA ASP A 19 -27.96 18.15 9.95
C ASP A 19 -27.60 19.40 10.76
N GLY A 20 -28.48 20.41 10.75
CA GLY A 20 -28.28 21.66 11.48
C GLY A 20 -26.94 22.38 11.19
N GLY A 21 -26.39 22.25 9.98
CA GLY A 21 -25.11 22.84 9.62
C GLY A 21 -23.88 22.08 10.14
N ARG A 22 -24.08 20.83 10.58
CA ARG A 22 -23.02 19.94 11.06
C ARG A 22 -22.99 18.65 10.23
N VAL A 23 -21.81 18.12 9.98
CA VAL A 23 -21.62 16.76 9.44
C VAL A 23 -21.98 15.76 10.54
N VAL A 24 -22.87 14.82 10.23
CA VAL A 24 -23.39 13.79 11.14
C VAL A 24 -23.16 12.37 10.60
N GLY A 25 -22.35 12.24 9.56
CA GLY A 25 -22.06 10.96 8.95
C GLY A 25 -21.66 11.07 7.48
N ALA A 26 -21.66 9.93 6.79
CA ALA A 26 -21.39 9.83 5.38
C ALA A 26 -22.28 8.80 4.68
N ALA A 27 -22.66 9.05 3.44
CA ALA A 27 -23.17 8.03 2.54
C ALA A 27 -21.97 7.34 1.87
N ILE A 28 -22.05 6.03 1.80
CA ILE A 28 -21.02 5.17 1.25
C ILE A 28 -21.62 4.25 0.19
N THR A 29 -20.82 3.92 -0.82
CA THR A 29 -21.17 2.90 -1.81
C THR A 29 -20.23 1.72 -1.64
N ASP A 30 -20.80 0.55 -1.45
CA ASP A 30 -20.10 -0.71 -1.57
C ASP A 30 -19.76 -0.94 -3.05
N LEU A 31 -18.48 -0.88 -3.37
CA LEU A 31 -18.02 -1.04 -4.74
C LEU A 31 -18.14 -2.47 -5.24
N GLU A 32 -18.39 -3.48 -4.40
CA GLU A 32 -18.62 -4.86 -4.79
C GLU A 32 -20.07 -5.15 -5.20
N THR A 33 -21.03 -4.48 -4.59
CA THR A 33 -22.45 -4.72 -4.86
C THR A 33 -23.15 -3.56 -5.54
N GLY A 34 -22.56 -2.35 -5.51
CA GLY A 34 -23.18 -1.10 -5.95
C GLY A 34 -24.20 -0.55 -4.94
N ASN A 35 -24.42 -1.21 -3.81
CA ASN A 35 -25.36 -0.76 -2.81
C ASN A 35 -24.86 0.48 -2.07
N GLU A 36 -25.80 1.39 -1.78
CA GLU A 36 -25.51 2.57 -0.98
C GLU A 36 -26.02 2.40 0.45
N TYR A 37 -25.25 2.94 1.39
CA TYR A 37 -25.55 2.92 2.82
C TYR A 37 -25.31 4.29 3.44
N GLU A 38 -26.05 4.64 4.50
CA GLU A 38 -25.77 5.81 5.33
C GLU A 38 -25.15 5.36 6.65
N VAL A 39 -23.99 5.92 6.96
CA VAL A 39 -23.29 5.70 8.22
C VAL A 39 -23.36 6.97 9.03
N HIS A 40 -24.07 6.92 10.16
CA HIS A 40 -24.19 8.04 11.10
C HIS A 40 -23.06 8.01 12.13
N ALA A 41 -22.48 9.18 12.40
CA ALA A 41 -21.37 9.34 13.33
C ALA A 41 -21.45 10.68 14.06
N ARG A 42 -20.88 10.73 15.28
CA ARG A 42 -20.73 11.98 16.03
C ARG A 42 -19.67 12.90 15.45
N GLU A 43 -18.61 12.30 14.91
CA GLU A 43 -17.49 12.96 14.21
C GLU A 43 -17.08 12.12 13.01
N VAL A 44 -16.73 12.78 11.93
CA VAL A 44 -16.14 12.18 10.75
C VAL A 44 -14.70 12.68 10.62
N ILE A 45 -13.77 11.79 10.33
CA ILE A 45 -12.35 12.13 10.12
C ILE A 45 -11.98 11.83 8.66
N LEU A 46 -11.60 12.87 7.93
CA LEU A 46 -11.06 12.77 6.59
C LEU A 46 -9.55 12.54 6.67
N ALA A 47 -9.11 11.35 6.27
CA ALA A 47 -7.70 10.97 6.15
C ALA A 47 -7.38 10.54 4.71
N GLY A 48 -7.80 11.34 3.72
CA GLY A 48 -7.82 11.02 2.29
C GLY A 48 -6.46 11.06 1.58
N GLY A 49 -5.37 11.48 2.26
CA GLY A 49 -4.05 11.55 1.64
C GLY A 49 -4.07 12.45 0.39
N VAL A 50 -3.72 11.91 -0.78
CA VAL A 50 -3.70 12.66 -2.04
C VAL A 50 -5.09 13.07 -2.53
N TRP A 51 -6.16 12.41 -2.06
CA TRP A 51 -7.56 12.77 -2.38
C TRP A 51 -8.17 13.81 -1.43
N THR A 52 -7.39 14.35 -0.48
CA THR A 52 -7.93 15.33 0.50
C THR A 52 -8.62 16.52 -0.17
N GLY A 53 -8.11 17.02 -1.30
CA GLY A 53 -8.72 18.11 -2.05
C GLY A 53 -10.11 17.74 -2.59
N GLU A 54 -10.24 16.62 -3.27
CA GLU A 54 -11.51 16.11 -3.82
C GLU A 54 -12.55 15.88 -2.73
N GLU A 55 -12.12 15.39 -1.57
CA GLU A 55 -13.02 15.15 -0.45
C GLU A 55 -13.50 16.45 0.24
N GLN A 56 -12.68 17.50 0.23
CA GLN A 56 -13.11 18.83 0.67
C GLN A 56 -14.15 19.41 -0.29
N ASP A 57 -13.92 19.30 -1.60
CA ASP A 57 -14.88 19.71 -2.62
C ASP A 57 -16.22 18.96 -2.45
N ARG A 58 -16.15 17.65 -2.16
CA ARG A 58 -17.32 16.81 -1.87
C ARG A 58 -18.07 17.27 -0.60
N ALA A 59 -17.36 17.76 0.40
CA ALA A 59 -17.96 18.35 1.59
C ALA A 59 -18.59 19.73 1.30
N GLY A 60 -18.24 20.37 0.17
CA GLY A 60 -18.63 21.73 -0.14
C GLY A 60 -17.92 22.77 0.73
N ALA A 61 -16.71 22.44 1.20
CA ALA A 61 -15.96 23.24 2.15
C ALA A 61 -14.59 23.60 1.58
N ASP A 62 -14.21 24.87 1.71
CA ASP A 62 -12.84 25.33 1.46
C ASP A 62 -12.12 25.49 2.81
N SER A 63 -11.41 24.46 3.22
CA SER A 63 -10.64 24.49 4.46
C SER A 63 -9.29 25.21 4.32
N GLY A 64 -8.93 25.59 3.09
CA GLY A 64 -7.63 26.17 2.78
C GLY A 64 -6.46 25.15 2.81
N LEU A 65 -6.72 23.86 2.97
CA LEU A 65 -5.72 22.81 2.79
C LEU A 65 -5.54 22.53 1.29
N GLN A 66 -4.34 22.74 0.79
CA GLN A 66 -3.99 22.33 -0.57
C GLN A 66 -2.97 21.20 -0.48
N VAL A 67 -3.33 20.04 -1.02
CA VAL A 67 -2.45 18.87 -1.13
C VAL A 67 -1.94 18.77 -2.57
N LEU A 68 -0.63 18.74 -2.72
CA LEU A 68 0.05 18.49 -3.99
C LEU A 68 0.53 17.04 -4.02
N ALA A 69 0.23 16.33 -5.10
CA ALA A 69 0.75 15.01 -5.32
C ALA A 69 2.17 15.07 -5.88
N SER A 70 3.11 14.38 -5.24
CA SER A 70 4.46 14.19 -5.76
C SER A 70 4.73 12.71 -5.98
N LYS A 71 5.04 12.36 -7.22
CA LYS A 71 5.37 10.98 -7.61
C LYS A 71 6.77 10.60 -7.15
N GLY A 72 6.88 9.41 -6.57
CA GLY A 72 8.13 8.74 -6.29
C GLY A 72 8.09 7.30 -6.77
N ILE A 73 9.09 6.89 -7.54
CA ILE A 73 9.22 5.50 -7.97
C ILE A 73 10.31 4.78 -7.18
N HIS A 74 10.19 3.46 -7.14
CA HIS A 74 11.27 2.57 -6.72
C HIS A 74 11.42 1.44 -7.75
N ILE A 75 12.65 1.00 -7.92
CA ILE A 75 12.96 -0.22 -8.68
C ILE A 75 13.44 -1.30 -7.73
N THR A 76 13.18 -2.55 -8.10
CA THR A 76 13.67 -3.74 -7.41
C THR A 76 14.66 -4.44 -8.31
N VAL A 77 15.83 -4.79 -7.78
CA VAL A 77 16.84 -5.59 -8.49
C VAL A 77 17.24 -6.80 -7.63
N PRO A 78 17.69 -7.93 -8.23
CA PRO A 78 18.11 -9.10 -7.48
C PRO A 78 19.28 -8.78 -6.53
N ARG A 79 19.39 -9.56 -5.46
CA ARG A 79 20.42 -9.35 -4.45
C ARG A 79 21.83 -9.42 -5.01
N GLU A 80 22.09 -10.33 -5.94
CA GLU A 80 23.35 -10.54 -6.61
C GLU A 80 23.74 -9.44 -7.61
N ALA A 81 22.81 -8.58 -7.98
CA ALA A 81 23.08 -7.47 -8.90
C ALA A 81 24.04 -6.42 -8.28
N ILE A 82 24.09 -6.33 -6.95
CA ILE A 82 24.98 -5.41 -6.24
C ILE A 82 25.92 -6.20 -5.32
N GLU A 83 27.21 -6.06 -5.56
CA GLU A 83 28.25 -6.67 -4.72
C GLU A 83 28.29 -6.00 -3.34
N ALA A 84 27.62 -6.60 -2.36
CA ALA A 84 27.66 -6.15 -0.98
C ALA A 84 27.94 -7.33 -0.03
N LYS A 85 28.90 -7.13 0.87
CA LYS A 85 29.31 -8.17 1.84
C LYS A 85 28.39 -8.28 3.06
N ASN A 86 27.49 -7.32 3.23
CA ASN A 86 26.61 -7.23 4.40
C ASN A 86 25.26 -6.60 4.00
N ASN A 87 24.37 -6.50 4.98
CA ASN A 87 23.04 -5.90 4.81
C ASN A 87 23.03 -4.37 5.08
N THR A 88 24.10 -3.68 4.75
CA THR A 88 24.18 -2.22 4.91
C THR A 88 23.54 -1.53 3.70
N GLY A 89 22.56 -0.66 3.97
CA GLY A 89 21.99 0.23 2.95
C GLY A 89 22.95 1.36 2.58
N ILE A 90 22.82 1.86 1.36
CA ILE A 90 23.56 3.02 0.84
C ILE A 90 22.58 4.19 0.73
N ILE A 91 22.99 5.37 1.20
CA ILE A 91 22.26 6.62 1.02
C ILE A 91 23.17 7.54 0.23
N THR A 92 22.72 7.99 -0.93
CA THR A 92 23.45 8.95 -1.75
C THR A 92 22.61 10.20 -1.99
N GLN A 93 23.28 11.33 -2.15
CA GLN A 93 22.63 12.60 -2.38
C GLN A 93 22.41 12.80 -3.88
N THR A 94 21.23 13.28 -4.27
CA THR A 94 20.92 13.73 -5.62
C THR A 94 20.78 15.25 -5.66
N GLU A 95 20.62 15.84 -6.83
CA GLU A 95 20.45 17.29 -6.98
C GLU A 95 19.19 17.83 -6.26
N LYS A 96 18.17 16.97 -6.12
CA LYS A 96 16.86 17.36 -5.57
C LYS A 96 16.53 16.71 -4.24
N SER A 97 17.13 15.54 -3.93
CA SER A 97 16.71 14.70 -2.80
C SER A 97 17.85 13.77 -2.39
N VAL A 98 17.48 12.64 -1.79
CA VAL A 98 18.37 11.52 -1.48
C VAL A 98 17.83 10.26 -2.18
N LEU A 99 18.75 9.43 -2.65
CA LEU A 99 18.45 8.09 -3.16
C LEU A 99 18.88 7.07 -2.11
N PHE A 100 18.04 6.08 -1.92
CA PHE A 100 18.29 4.94 -1.05
C PHE A 100 18.51 3.69 -1.89
N ILE A 101 19.53 2.90 -1.53
CA ILE A 101 19.74 1.54 -2.03
C ILE A 101 19.67 0.65 -0.80
N ILE A 102 18.53 0.01 -0.60
CA ILE A 102 18.21 -0.69 0.64
C ILE A 102 18.19 -2.19 0.38
N PRO A 103 18.93 -3.00 1.16
CA PRO A 103 18.77 -4.44 1.11
C PRO A 103 17.38 -4.82 1.63
N TRP A 104 16.66 -5.58 0.83
CA TRP A 104 15.31 -6.00 1.11
C TRP A 104 15.18 -7.50 0.82
N ASP A 105 15.51 -8.30 1.81
CA ASP A 105 15.51 -9.76 1.69
C ASP A 105 16.41 -10.22 0.51
N GLU A 106 15.88 -10.90 -0.50
CA GLU A 106 16.59 -11.36 -1.71
C GLU A 106 16.75 -10.29 -2.79
N TYR A 107 16.43 -9.03 -2.48
CA TYR A 107 16.42 -7.93 -3.42
C TYR A 107 17.14 -6.71 -2.86
N TRP A 108 17.39 -5.76 -3.75
CA TRP A 108 17.64 -4.38 -3.40
C TRP A 108 16.46 -3.53 -3.86
N LEU A 109 16.02 -2.66 -2.98
CA LEU A 109 15.04 -1.63 -3.25
C LEU A 109 15.76 -0.32 -3.47
N ILE A 110 15.61 0.29 -4.65
CA ILE A 110 16.34 1.49 -5.05
C ILE A 110 15.34 2.60 -5.39
N GLY A 111 15.47 3.76 -4.78
CA GLY A 111 14.61 4.90 -4.99
C GLY A 111 14.94 6.05 -4.03
N THR A 112 14.44 7.20 -4.30
CA THR A 112 13.22 7.46 -5.04
C THR A 112 13.36 8.72 -5.91
N THR A 113 12.45 8.86 -6.87
CA THR A 113 12.24 10.13 -7.58
C THR A 113 11.40 11.09 -6.74
N ASP A 114 11.31 12.36 -7.14
CA ASP A 114 10.45 13.39 -6.53
C ASP A 114 9.99 14.35 -7.65
N THR A 115 8.90 14.01 -8.30
CA THR A 115 8.36 14.74 -9.45
C THR A 115 6.90 15.13 -9.22
N PRO A 116 6.47 16.36 -9.58
CA PRO A 116 5.07 16.75 -9.49
C PRO A 116 4.18 15.83 -10.31
N TRP A 117 3.06 15.38 -9.72
CA TRP A 117 2.08 14.56 -10.40
C TRP A 117 0.81 15.38 -10.70
N LYS A 118 0.31 15.32 -11.93
CA LYS A 118 -0.85 16.11 -12.38
C LYS A 118 -1.96 15.25 -13.00
N GLU A 119 -1.69 13.96 -13.18
CA GLU A 119 -2.61 12.99 -13.76
C GLU A 119 -3.52 12.38 -12.67
N ASP A 120 -4.35 11.39 -13.04
CA ASP A 120 -5.21 10.68 -12.08
C ASP A 120 -4.37 10.13 -10.90
N VAL A 121 -4.75 10.54 -9.70
CA VAL A 121 -4.04 10.14 -8.47
C VAL A 121 -4.29 8.68 -8.08
N SER A 122 -5.27 8.02 -8.70
CA SER A 122 -5.64 6.63 -8.38
C SER A 122 -4.59 5.64 -8.86
N VAL A 123 -3.92 5.90 -9.99
CA VAL A 123 -2.98 4.97 -10.63
C VAL A 123 -1.68 5.68 -11.04
N PRO A 124 -0.83 6.07 -10.08
CA PRO A 124 0.47 6.62 -10.42
C PRO A 124 1.33 5.58 -11.12
N THR A 125 2.03 6.00 -12.16
CA THR A 125 2.76 5.11 -13.07
C THR A 125 4.19 5.58 -13.25
N ALA A 126 5.13 4.63 -13.31
CA ALA A 126 6.53 4.91 -13.63
C ALA A 126 6.73 5.03 -15.14
N THR A 127 7.60 5.93 -15.55
CA THR A 127 8.02 6.11 -16.93
C THR A 127 9.44 5.62 -17.15
N SER A 128 9.87 5.50 -18.42
CA SER A 128 11.25 5.19 -18.74
C SER A 128 12.22 6.24 -18.18
N SER A 129 11.82 7.51 -18.22
CA SER A 129 12.63 8.61 -17.68
C SER A 129 12.84 8.50 -16.17
N ASP A 130 11.83 8.04 -15.43
CA ASP A 130 11.96 7.80 -13.98
C ASP A 130 12.94 6.66 -13.68
N ILE A 131 12.83 5.55 -14.44
CA ILE A 131 13.68 4.37 -14.24
C ILE A 131 15.12 4.71 -14.58
N ASP A 132 15.36 5.41 -15.70
CA ASP A 132 16.69 5.84 -16.11
C ASP A 132 17.34 6.77 -15.09
N TYR A 133 16.57 7.71 -14.52
CA TYR A 133 17.05 8.59 -13.46
C TYR A 133 17.49 7.79 -12.23
N VAL A 134 16.68 6.83 -11.78
CA VAL A 134 17.02 6.01 -10.61
C VAL A 134 18.27 5.18 -10.88
N LEU A 135 18.39 4.55 -12.06
CA LEU A 135 19.57 3.80 -12.46
C LEU A 135 20.81 4.67 -12.55
N GLU A 136 20.73 5.86 -13.18
CA GLU A 136 21.82 6.83 -13.26
C GLU A 136 22.35 7.17 -11.88
N LYS A 137 21.45 7.60 -10.95
CA LYS A 137 21.84 8.02 -9.62
C LYS A 137 22.34 6.88 -8.73
N ALA A 138 21.84 5.67 -8.90
CA ALA A 138 22.40 4.48 -8.24
C ALA A 138 23.81 4.18 -8.73
N ASN A 139 24.03 4.29 -10.05
CA ASN A 139 25.31 3.97 -10.69
C ASN A 139 26.42 4.98 -10.32
N ASP A 140 26.10 6.19 -9.87
CA ASP A 140 27.10 7.14 -9.35
C ASP A 140 27.91 6.58 -8.16
N VAL A 141 27.38 5.59 -7.43
CA VAL A 141 28.00 5.03 -6.22
C VAL A 141 28.26 3.53 -6.29
N LEU A 142 27.82 2.85 -7.33
CA LEU A 142 28.00 1.41 -7.51
C LEU A 142 29.26 1.09 -8.34
N ARG A 143 29.98 0.02 -7.98
CA ARG A 143 31.14 -0.45 -8.75
C ARG A 143 30.75 -1.06 -10.09
N ARG A 144 29.73 -1.91 -10.07
CA ARG A 144 29.11 -2.50 -11.26
C ARG A 144 27.88 -1.66 -11.57
N PRO A 145 27.83 -1.01 -12.73
CA PRO A 145 26.62 -0.32 -13.15
C PRO A 145 25.44 -1.29 -13.30
N LEU A 146 24.29 -0.90 -12.79
CA LEU A 146 23.01 -1.55 -13.05
C LEU A 146 22.48 -1.10 -14.41
N THR A 147 21.79 -2.01 -15.07
CA THR A 147 21.09 -1.76 -16.33
C THR A 147 19.60 -2.03 -16.18
N ARG A 148 18.80 -1.72 -17.20
CA ARG A 148 17.38 -2.08 -17.20
C ARG A 148 17.13 -3.59 -17.11
N GLU A 149 18.07 -4.40 -17.59
CA GLU A 149 18.00 -5.86 -17.50
C GLU A 149 18.11 -6.37 -16.07
N ASP A 150 18.74 -5.61 -15.17
CA ASP A 150 18.81 -5.95 -13.76
C ASP A 150 17.47 -5.64 -13.02
N VAL A 151 16.63 -4.77 -13.58
CA VAL A 151 15.35 -4.38 -12.97
C VAL A 151 14.33 -5.52 -13.10
N ILE A 152 13.83 -6.00 -11.96
CA ILE A 152 12.79 -7.04 -11.91
C ILE A 152 11.42 -6.50 -11.54
N GLY A 153 11.35 -5.36 -10.87
CA GLY A 153 10.12 -4.73 -10.46
C GLY A 153 10.23 -3.21 -10.40
N VAL A 154 9.11 -2.55 -10.66
CA VAL A 154 8.95 -1.10 -10.53
C VAL A 154 7.62 -0.81 -9.87
N TYR A 155 7.59 0.12 -8.93
CA TYR A 155 6.34 0.67 -8.43
C TYR A 155 6.42 2.18 -8.24
N ALA A 156 5.29 2.84 -8.39
CA ALA A 156 5.13 4.26 -8.19
C ALA A 156 4.15 4.53 -7.04
N GLY A 157 4.36 5.62 -6.34
CA GLY A 157 3.46 6.09 -5.29
C GLY A 157 3.44 7.60 -5.22
N LEU A 158 2.38 8.16 -4.66
CA LEU A 158 2.20 9.60 -4.50
C LEU A 158 2.36 10.02 -3.06
N ARG A 159 3.14 11.08 -2.85
CA ARG A 159 3.25 11.77 -1.56
C ARG A 159 2.24 12.89 -1.48
N PRO A 160 1.39 12.94 -0.45
CA PRO A 160 0.51 14.07 -0.19
C PRO A 160 1.33 15.20 0.47
N LEU A 161 1.84 16.14 -0.32
CA LEU A 161 2.59 17.27 0.18
C LEU A 161 1.66 18.42 0.51
N LEU A 162 1.73 18.94 1.73
CA LEU A 162 0.96 20.12 2.12
C LEU A 162 1.61 21.39 1.58
N GLN A 163 0.84 22.16 0.82
CA GLN A 163 1.19 23.52 0.47
C GLN A 163 0.52 24.45 1.49
N PRO A 164 1.30 25.28 2.20
CA PRO A 164 0.71 26.32 3.05
C PRO A 164 -0.09 27.28 2.17
N VAL A 165 -1.36 27.51 2.51
CA VAL A 165 -2.13 28.58 1.91
C VAL A 165 -1.42 29.90 2.19
N LYS A 166 -1.18 30.69 1.15
CA LYS A 166 -0.50 31.99 1.23
C LYS A 166 -1.15 32.86 2.30
N LYS A 167 -0.52 33.01 3.46
CA LYS A 167 -0.69 34.23 4.24
C LYS A 167 0.00 35.35 3.47
N SER A 168 -0.62 36.50 3.40
CA SER A 168 -0.28 37.67 2.58
C SER A 168 1.07 38.32 2.81
N ASP A 169 2.01 37.70 3.46
CA ASP A 169 3.32 38.26 3.80
C ASP A 169 4.44 37.42 3.21
N GLY A 170 4.77 37.67 1.96
CA GLY A 170 6.06 37.59 1.26
C GLY A 170 7.09 36.49 1.58
N ALA A 171 6.87 35.56 2.48
CA ALA A 171 7.82 34.52 2.85
C ALA A 171 7.70 33.29 1.92
N SER A 172 8.83 32.90 1.36
CA SER A 172 9.01 31.66 0.59
C SER A 172 8.46 30.46 1.36
N THR A 173 7.38 29.88 0.88
CA THR A 173 6.69 28.73 1.50
C THR A 173 7.43 27.45 1.18
N LYS A 174 8.23 26.94 2.11
CA LYS A 174 8.71 25.55 2.06
C LYS A 174 7.52 24.62 2.21
N VAL A 175 7.35 23.68 1.28
CA VAL A 175 6.39 22.58 1.39
C VAL A 175 6.70 21.80 2.66
N SER A 176 5.73 21.72 3.58
CA SER A 176 5.91 21.03 4.87
C SER A 176 5.77 19.53 4.71
N ARG A 177 6.63 18.78 5.41
CA ARG A 177 6.52 17.33 5.59
C ARG A 177 5.90 16.97 6.95
N GLU A 178 5.43 17.95 7.70
CA GLU A 178 4.66 17.75 8.92
C GLU A 178 3.20 17.56 8.58
N HIS A 179 2.47 16.80 9.38
CA HIS A 179 1.02 16.68 9.22
C HIS A 179 0.32 17.91 9.81
N THR A 180 -0.88 18.16 9.31
CA THR A 180 -1.76 19.21 9.83
C THR A 180 -3.13 18.60 10.11
N VAL A 181 -3.69 18.94 11.26
CA VAL A 181 -5.05 18.57 11.66
C VAL A 181 -5.89 19.83 11.73
N MET A 182 -7.10 19.79 11.17
CA MET A 182 -8.00 20.94 11.20
C MET A 182 -9.48 20.53 11.10
N GLU A 183 -10.37 21.42 11.51
CA GLU A 183 -11.79 21.31 11.19
C GLU A 183 -12.06 21.83 9.80
N VAL A 184 -12.68 20.99 8.98
CA VAL A 184 -13.13 21.34 7.61
C VAL A 184 -14.48 22.01 7.69
N GLU A 185 -15.39 21.38 8.44
CA GLU A 185 -16.71 21.88 8.85
C GLU A 185 -17.05 21.33 10.23
N PRO A 186 -18.02 21.91 10.95
CA PRO A 186 -18.47 21.31 12.20
C PRO A 186 -18.81 19.83 12.02
N GLY A 187 -18.19 18.94 12.79
CA GLY A 187 -18.36 17.48 12.70
C GLY A 187 -17.51 16.76 11.64
N LEU A 188 -16.69 17.52 10.89
CA LEU A 188 -15.76 16.96 9.93
C LEU A 188 -14.36 17.52 10.20
N SER A 189 -13.48 16.69 10.70
CA SER A 189 -12.06 16.98 10.90
C SER A 189 -11.23 16.35 9.79
N ALA A 190 -10.14 16.98 9.38
CA ALA A 190 -9.21 16.43 8.39
C ALA A 190 -7.79 16.34 8.94
N ILE A 191 -7.05 15.35 8.46
CA ILE A 191 -5.61 15.24 8.60
C ILE A 191 -4.97 15.07 7.23
N ALA A 192 -3.91 15.84 6.96
CA ALA A 192 -3.17 15.75 5.71
C ALA A 192 -1.67 15.99 5.93
N GLY A 193 -0.84 15.54 4.99
CA GLY A 193 0.63 15.58 5.09
C GLY A 193 1.20 14.47 5.95
N GLY A 194 2.37 14.72 6.54
CA GLY A 194 3.07 13.77 7.40
C GLY A 194 3.78 12.65 6.65
N LYS A 195 4.14 11.60 7.37
CA LYS A 195 4.86 10.43 6.88
C LYS A 195 4.22 9.15 7.40
N TYR A 196 4.30 8.09 6.63
CA TYR A 196 3.81 6.78 7.07
C TYR A 196 4.48 6.32 8.39
N THR A 197 5.73 6.64 8.59
CA THR A 197 6.47 6.28 9.83
C THR A 197 5.96 6.98 11.09
N THR A 198 5.20 8.07 10.94
CA THR A 198 4.59 8.82 12.06
C THR A 198 3.09 8.57 12.21
N TYR A 199 2.55 7.54 11.53
CA TYR A 199 1.11 7.25 11.45
C TYR A 199 0.41 7.19 12.80
N ARG A 200 1.06 6.62 13.84
CA ARG A 200 0.49 6.51 15.17
C ARG A 200 0.25 7.88 15.81
N VAL A 201 1.24 8.76 15.73
CA VAL A 201 1.13 10.13 16.26
C VAL A 201 0.09 10.92 15.46
N MET A 202 0.10 10.78 14.13
CA MET A 202 -0.92 11.39 13.27
C MET A 202 -2.34 10.96 13.65
N ALA A 203 -2.53 9.66 13.89
CA ALA A 203 -3.83 9.13 14.31
C ALA A 203 -4.23 9.65 15.71
N GLU A 204 -3.29 9.70 16.65
CA GLU A 204 -3.51 10.29 17.98
C GLU A 204 -3.97 11.74 17.87
N ASP A 205 -3.22 12.57 17.14
CA ASP A 205 -3.49 14.00 17.03
C ASP A 205 -4.86 14.29 16.39
N VAL A 206 -5.25 13.57 15.33
CA VAL A 206 -6.54 13.80 14.68
C VAL A 206 -7.71 13.29 15.52
N VAL A 207 -7.56 12.18 16.24
CA VAL A 207 -8.60 11.66 17.14
C VAL A 207 -8.78 12.58 18.35
N ASP A 208 -7.70 13.02 18.98
CA ASP A 208 -7.75 13.97 20.09
C ASP A 208 -8.39 15.29 19.65
N PHE A 209 -8.07 15.75 18.44
CA PHE A 209 -8.71 16.95 17.88
C PHE A 209 -10.21 16.75 17.63
N ALA A 210 -10.62 15.63 17.04
CA ALA A 210 -12.02 15.31 16.79
C ALA A 210 -12.83 15.21 18.10
N LEU A 211 -12.20 14.72 19.16
CA LEU A 211 -12.84 14.55 20.48
C LEU A 211 -12.69 15.75 21.43
N ARG A 212 -12.12 16.88 20.98
CA ARG A 212 -11.82 18.05 21.83
C ARG A 212 -13.01 18.65 22.61
N GLY A 213 -14.22 18.38 22.15
CA GLY A 213 -15.47 18.81 22.84
C GLY A 213 -16.08 17.76 23.77
N THR A 214 -15.44 16.60 23.93
CA THR A 214 -15.95 15.47 24.71
C THR A 214 -15.29 15.47 26.10
N SER A 215 -16.10 15.68 27.17
CA SER A 215 -15.58 15.83 28.54
C SER A 215 -14.81 14.61 29.06
N ASP A 216 -15.15 13.42 28.59
CA ASP A 216 -14.64 12.15 29.12
C ASP A 216 -13.87 11.36 28.02
N ALA A 217 -13.30 12.06 27.05
CA ALA A 217 -12.49 11.41 26.02
C ALA A 217 -11.28 10.69 26.66
N PRO A 218 -11.15 9.36 26.48
CA PRO A 218 -10.02 8.64 27.06
C PRO A 218 -8.72 9.04 26.36
N LYS A 219 -7.64 9.09 27.14
CA LYS A 219 -6.31 9.28 26.55
C LYS A 219 -5.93 8.04 25.72
N THR A 220 -5.20 8.29 24.64
CA THR A 220 -4.69 7.22 23.80
C THR A 220 -3.83 6.22 24.59
N LYS A 221 -3.94 4.94 24.20
CA LYS A 221 -3.08 3.84 24.69
C LYS A 221 -2.24 3.24 23.56
N THR A 222 -2.33 3.80 22.35
CA THR A 222 -1.71 3.23 21.15
C THR A 222 -0.18 3.17 21.21
N ARG A 223 0.44 3.96 22.09
CA ARG A 223 1.89 3.91 22.34
C ARG A 223 2.33 2.56 22.93
N ASP A 224 1.49 1.97 23.75
CA ASP A 224 1.79 0.76 24.52
C ASP A 224 1.19 -0.50 23.87
N ILE A 225 0.49 -0.34 22.75
CA ILE A 225 -0.08 -1.45 21.99
C ILE A 225 0.94 -1.87 20.93
N PRO A 226 1.45 -3.12 20.98
CA PRO A 226 2.34 -3.63 19.95
C PRO A 226 1.61 -3.70 18.60
N VAL A 227 2.34 -3.53 17.51
CA VAL A 227 1.80 -3.79 16.17
C VAL A 227 1.39 -5.26 16.06
N ILE A 228 0.41 -5.51 15.18
CA ILE A 228 -0.09 -6.89 14.94
C ILE A 228 1.10 -7.79 14.57
N GLY A 229 1.15 -8.98 15.17
CA GLY A 229 2.26 -9.91 15.03
C GLY A 229 3.45 -9.64 15.95
N GLY A 230 3.50 -8.47 16.64
CA GLY A 230 4.60 -8.12 17.54
C GLY A 230 4.47 -8.75 18.92
N ALA A 231 3.25 -8.84 19.46
CA ALA A 231 3.02 -9.52 20.74
C ALA A 231 3.27 -11.02 20.60
N GLY A 232 4.07 -11.61 21.48
CA GLY A 232 4.41 -13.04 21.41
C GLY A 232 5.40 -13.43 20.29
N TYR A 233 6.06 -12.44 19.68
CA TYR A 233 6.99 -12.70 18.57
C TYR A 233 8.16 -13.63 18.99
N GLU A 234 8.79 -13.38 20.13
CA GLU A 234 9.94 -14.18 20.58
C GLU A 234 9.54 -15.62 20.93
N GLU A 235 8.38 -15.81 21.55
CA GLU A 235 7.82 -17.12 21.82
C GLU A 235 7.53 -17.87 20.52
N MET A 236 6.95 -17.19 19.54
CA MET A 236 6.69 -17.77 18.22
C MET A 236 8.01 -18.11 17.52
N ARG A 237 9.01 -17.24 17.54
CA ARG A 237 10.32 -17.48 16.91
C ARG A 237 11.00 -18.76 17.43
N VAL A 238 10.93 -18.99 18.75
CA VAL A 238 11.48 -20.21 19.36
C VAL A 238 10.69 -21.46 18.93
N ARG A 239 9.35 -21.38 18.90
CA ARG A 239 8.48 -22.50 18.52
C ARG A 239 8.51 -22.81 17.02
N ALA A 240 8.66 -21.78 16.21
CA ALA A 240 8.54 -21.84 14.76
C ALA A 240 9.55 -22.80 14.12
N THR A 241 10.76 -22.90 14.65
CA THR A 241 11.78 -23.85 14.16
C THR A 241 11.29 -25.31 14.24
N ALA A 242 10.67 -25.69 15.37
CA ALA A 242 10.13 -27.04 15.54
C ALA A 242 8.89 -27.27 14.64
N LEU A 243 8.04 -26.26 14.50
CA LEU A 243 6.85 -26.33 13.65
C LEU A 243 7.22 -26.39 12.16
N ALA A 244 8.20 -25.62 11.73
CA ALA A 244 8.67 -25.61 10.34
C ALA A 244 9.11 -26.99 9.86
N GLY A 245 9.80 -27.76 10.74
CA GLY A 245 10.20 -29.14 10.44
C GLY A 245 9.01 -30.08 10.15
N LYS A 246 7.86 -29.86 10.77
CA LYS A 246 6.64 -30.62 10.54
C LYS A 246 6.12 -30.46 9.09
N TYR A 247 6.31 -29.27 8.50
CA TYR A 247 5.79 -28.94 7.17
C TYR A 247 6.88 -28.91 6.09
N GLY A 248 8.12 -29.28 6.40
CA GLY A 248 9.22 -29.25 5.46
C GLY A 248 9.63 -27.83 5.02
N ILE A 249 9.38 -26.84 5.88
CA ILE A 249 9.76 -25.45 5.63
C ILE A 249 11.23 -25.25 6.01
N ASP A 250 12.04 -24.77 5.04
CA ASP A 250 13.46 -24.47 5.27
C ASP A 250 13.64 -23.19 6.10
N GLU A 251 14.86 -22.99 6.61
CA GLU A 251 15.19 -21.88 7.51
C GLU A 251 14.97 -20.50 6.84
N ALA A 252 15.37 -20.33 5.59
CA ALA A 252 15.23 -19.04 4.90
C ALA A 252 13.75 -18.65 4.71
N ARG A 253 12.93 -19.64 4.33
CA ARG A 253 11.48 -19.43 4.22
C ARG A 253 10.84 -19.16 5.58
N LEU A 254 11.28 -19.85 6.62
CA LEU A 254 10.80 -19.61 7.98
C LEU A 254 11.14 -18.19 8.45
N GLU A 255 12.36 -17.71 8.23
CA GLU A 255 12.74 -16.33 8.57
C GLU A 255 11.86 -15.30 7.83
N ARG A 256 11.60 -15.53 6.54
CA ARG A 256 10.70 -14.66 5.76
C ARG A 256 9.29 -14.66 6.33
N LEU A 257 8.74 -15.81 6.67
CA LEU A 257 7.41 -15.93 7.26
C LEU A 257 7.33 -15.24 8.63
N LEU A 258 8.33 -15.43 9.49
CA LEU A 258 8.42 -14.74 10.78
C LEU A 258 8.52 -13.22 10.61
N PHE A 259 9.35 -12.77 9.67
CA PHE A 259 9.47 -11.32 9.36
C PHE A 259 8.16 -10.71 8.88
N ARG A 260 7.36 -11.46 8.11
CA ARG A 260 6.10 -10.99 7.55
C ARG A 260 4.93 -11.05 8.54
N TYR A 261 4.77 -12.16 9.23
CA TYR A 261 3.58 -12.46 10.03
C TYR A 261 3.81 -12.34 11.54
N GLY A 262 5.06 -12.40 11.99
CA GLY A 262 5.38 -12.38 13.41
C GLY A 262 4.70 -13.53 14.15
N SER A 263 4.03 -13.23 15.28
CA SER A 263 3.29 -14.24 16.05
C SER A 263 2.06 -14.79 15.33
N LEU A 264 1.54 -14.11 14.29
CA LEU A 264 0.44 -14.61 13.46
C LEU A 264 0.87 -15.78 12.55
N LEU A 265 2.16 -16.13 12.52
CA LEU A 265 2.61 -17.35 11.85
C LEU A 265 1.93 -18.62 12.39
N GLU A 266 1.40 -18.56 13.63
CA GLU A 266 0.59 -19.64 14.19
C GLU A 266 -0.68 -19.90 13.36
N ASP A 267 -1.33 -18.85 12.86
CA ASP A 267 -2.52 -18.97 12.01
C ASP A 267 -2.17 -19.62 10.66
N ILE A 268 -0.99 -19.29 10.08
CA ILE A 268 -0.51 -19.92 8.85
C ILE A 268 -0.27 -21.42 9.07
N PHE A 269 0.33 -21.80 10.19
CA PHE A 269 0.51 -23.21 10.53
C PHE A 269 -0.82 -23.94 10.78
N ALA A 270 -1.80 -23.28 11.39
CA ALA A 270 -3.12 -23.83 11.57
C ALA A 270 -3.81 -24.16 10.24
N LEU A 271 -3.66 -23.30 9.21
CA LEU A 271 -4.16 -23.59 7.87
C LEU A 271 -3.50 -24.83 7.25
N MET A 272 -2.21 -25.03 7.49
CA MET A 272 -1.50 -26.22 7.01
C MET A 272 -1.91 -27.49 7.78
N ASP A 273 -2.35 -27.37 9.03
CA ASP A 273 -2.94 -28.47 9.79
C ASP A 273 -4.33 -28.84 9.27
N GLU A 274 -5.13 -27.85 8.85
CA GLU A 274 -6.43 -28.07 8.20
C GLU A 274 -6.26 -28.75 6.83
N ASN A 275 -5.28 -28.30 6.04
CA ASN A 275 -4.99 -28.87 4.73
C ASN A 275 -3.47 -28.87 4.47
N PRO A 276 -2.81 -30.05 4.53
CA PRO A 276 -1.36 -30.17 4.31
C PRO A 276 -0.86 -29.71 2.94
N GLU A 277 -1.70 -29.69 1.90
CA GLU A 277 -1.34 -29.18 0.57
C GLU A 277 -1.04 -27.67 0.56
N LEU A 278 -1.51 -26.95 1.58
CA LEU A 278 -1.24 -25.51 1.73
C LEU A 278 0.21 -25.23 2.16
N ALA A 279 0.95 -26.21 2.65
CA ALA A 279 2.38 -26.08 2.92
C ALA A 279 3.23 -26.05 1.63
N ALA A 280 2.65 -26.43 0.49
CA ALA A 280 3.34 -26.38 -0.78
C ALA A 280 3.56 -24.92 -1.23
N PRO A 281 4.73 -24.62 -1.84
CA PRO A 281 4.96 -23.33 -2.49
C PRO A 281 4.05 -23.18 -3.73
N LEU A 282 3.79 -21.92 -4.11
CA LEU A 282 3.21 -21.61 -5.41
C LEU A 282 4.17 -22.06 -6.52
N THR A 283 3.64 -22.62 -7.60
CA THR A 283 4.44 -23.20 -8.68
C THR A 283 5.34 -22.17 -9.36
N ASP A 284 4.78 -21.04 -9.76
CA ASP A 284 5.52 -19.97 -10.47
C ASP A 284 5.99 -18.83 -9.54
N ALA A 285 5.76 -19.00 -8.24
CA ALA A 285 6.21 -18.06 -7.21
C ALA A 285 6.65 -18.83 -5.95
N PRO A 286 7.68 -19.68 -6.03
CA PRO A 286 8.01 -20.68 -4.98
C PRO A 286 8.44 -20.06 -3.66
N ARG A 287 8.65 -18.77 -3.62
CA ARG A 287 8.90 -18.00 -2.40
C ARG A 287 7.69 -17.96 -1.48
N TYR A 288 6.48 -17.96 -2.05
CA TYR A 288 5.21 -17.89 -1.33
C TYR A 288 4.57 -19.27 -1.19
N LEU A 289 3.94 -19.52 -0.04
CA LEU A 289 3.17 -20.73 0.21
C LEU A 289 1.70 -20.52 -0.16
N ARG A 290 1.02 -21.58 -0.56
CA ARG A 290 -0.43 -21.57 -0.78
C ARG A 290 -1.20 -21.10 0.45
N ALA A 291 -0.75 -21.48 1.65
CA ALA A 291 -1.32 -21.02 2.92
C ALA A 291 -1.34 -19.49 3.06
N GLU A 292 -0.36 -18.78 2.50
CA GLU A 292 -0.32 -17.32 2.56
C GLU A 292 -1.46 -16.68 1.75
N ILE A 293 -1.86 -17.30 0.63
CA ILE A 293 -2.99 -16.84 -0.18
C ILE A 293 -4.32 -17.09 0.54
N VAL A 294 -4.48 -18.26 1.16
CA VAL A 294 -5.67 -18.57 1.98
C VAL A 294 -5.76 -17.61 3.17
N TYR A 295 -4.65 -17.36 3.86
CA TYR A 295 -4.59 -16.42 4.97
C TYR A 295 -4.97 -15.00 4.51
N ALA A 296 -4.46 -14.57 3.37
CA ALA A 296 -4.77 -13.27 2.80
C ALA A 296 -6.28 -13.11 2.52
N ALA A 297 -6.93 -14.16 2.00
CA ALA A 297 -8.38 -14.17 1.77
C ALA A 297 -9.18 -14.13 3.09
N ARG A 298 -8.83 -15.00 4.06
CA ARG A 298 -9.60 -15.14 5.30
C ARG A 298 -9.36 -14.01 6.32
N SER A 299 -8.14 -13.42 6.35
CA SER A 299 -7.69 -12.55 7.44
C SER A 299 -7.23 -11.17 7.00
N GLU A 300 -6.89 -10.96 5.72
CA GLU A 300 -6.32 -9.69 5.25
C GLU A 300 -7.22 -8.94 4.25
N GLY A 301 -8.48 -9.37 4.08
CA GLY A 301 -9.50 -8.66 3.30
C GLY A 301 -9.24 -8.64 1.80
N VAL A 302 -8.69 -9.72 1.25
CA VAL A 302 -8.60 -9.94 -0.21
C VAL A 302 -9.98 -10.15 -0.78
N LEU A 303 -10.33 -9.39 -1.81
CA LEU A 303 -11.58 -9.52 -2.57
C LEU A 303 -11.33 -9.73 -4.08
N HIS A 304 -10.10 -9.46 -4.54
CA HIS A 304 -9.68 -9.58 -5.93
C HIS A 304 -8.30 -10.21 -6.06
N LEU A 305 -8.00 -10.76 -7.23
CA LEU A 305 -6.66 -11.29 -7.55
C LEU A 305 -5.56 -10.23 -7.35
N ALA A 306 -5.82 -9.00 -7.77
CA ALA A 306 -4.90 -7.88 -7.62
C ALA A 306 -4.54 -7.59 -6.14
N ASP A 307 -5.48 -7.80 -5.20
CA ASP A 307 -5.18 -7.65 -3.78
C ASP A 307 -4.11 -8.65 -3.34
N ALA A 308 -4.26 -9.92 -3.74
CA ALA A 308 -3.32 -10.96 -3.40
C ALA A 308 -1.93 -10.71 -3.99
N LEU A 309 -1.84 -10.42 -5.30
CA LEU A 309 -0.58 -10.32 -6.02
C LEU A 309 0.17 -9.00 -5.77
N MET A 310 -0.55 -7.87 -5.62
CA MET A 310 0.05 -6.54 -5.46
C MET A 310 0.14 -6.10 -4.00
N ARG A 311 -0.82 -6.48 -3.14
CA ARG A 311 -1.02 -5.88 -1.82
C ARG A 311 -0.77 -6.83 -0.64
N ARG A 312 -1.01 -8.13 -0.82
CA ARG A 312 -0.82 -9.14 0.25
C ARG A 312 0.38 -10.04 0.02
N THR A 313 0.81 -10.21 -1.22
CA THR A 313 2.16 -10.63 -1.57
C THR A 313 2.93 -9.44 -2.12
N ARG A 314 4.11 -9.67 -2.65
CA ARG A 314 4.92 -8.65 -3.33
C ARG A 314 5.26 -9.09 -4.75
N LEU A 315 4.47 -10.01 -5.31
CA LEU A 315 4.72 -10.59 -6.62
C LEU A 315 4.76 -9.54 -7.72
N ASP A 316 3.94 -8.50 -7.60
CA ASP A 316 3.92 -7.37 -8.56
C ASP A 316 5.29 -6.70 -8.76
N TYR A 317 6.16 -6.70 -7.75
CA TYR A 317 7.48 -6.08 -7.88
C TYR A 317 8.67 -7.00 -7.49
N GLU A 318 8.40 -8.25 -7.19
CA GLU A 318 9.41 -9.30 -6.95
C GLU A 318 9.60 -10.21 -8.17
N THR A 319 8.73 -10.12 -9.20
CA THR A 319 8.82 -10.92 -10.42
C THR A 319 8.76 -10.05 -11.68
N ARG A 320 9.47 -10.45 -12.74
CA ARG A 320 9.53 -9.67 -14.00
C ARG A 320 8.18 -9.57 -14.69
N ASP A 321 7.39 -10.62 -14.61
CA ASP A 321 6.03 -10.69 -15.16
C ASP A 321 4.97 -10.16 -14.21
N ARG A 322 5.39 -9.54 -13.09
CA ARG A 322 4.49 -8.96 -12.09
C ARG A 322 3.52 -9.97 -11.47
N GLY A 323 3.90 -11.24 -11.42
CA GLY A 323 3.08 -12.33 -10.87
C GLY A 323 2.02 -12.87 -11.81
N VAL A 324 2.01 -12.51 -13.09
CA VAL A 324 1.03 -13.00 -14.08
C VAL A 324 1.09 -14.52 -14.23
N SER A 325 2.29 -15.12 -14.21
CA SER A 325 2.44 -16.58 -14.27
C SER A 325 1.79 -17.30 -13.08
N ALA A 326 1.84 -16.70 -11.90
CA ALA A 326 1.21 -17.26 -10.70
C ALA A 326 -0.31 -17.01 -10.62
N ALA A 327 -0.86 -16.13 -11.46
CA ALA A 327 -2.23 -15.65 -11.36
C ALA A 327 -3.26 -16.79 -11.36
N ARG A 328 -3.11 -17.78 -12.24
CA ARG A 328 -4.08 -18.90 -12.35
C ARG A 328 -4.11 -19.75 -11.08
N GLU A 329 -2.96 -20.13 -10.53
CA GLU A 329 -2.91 -20.89 -9.29
C GLU A 329 -3.50 -20.10 -8.11
N VAL A 330 -3.17 -18.80 -8.02
CA VAL A 330 -3.68 -17.91 -6.97
C VAL A 330 -5.20 -17.74 -7.09
N VAL A 331 -5.74 -17.57 -8.30
CA VAL A 331 -7.18 -17.48 -8.54
C VAL A 331 -7.91 -18.76 -8.11
N GLU A 332 -7.37 -19.94 -8.40
CA GLU A 332 -8.01 -21.21 -7.97
C GLU A 332 -8.07 -21.31 -6.43
N ILE A 333 -7.03 -20.88 -5.73
CA ILE A 333 -7.03 -20.84 -4.27
C ILE A 333 -8.06 -19.82 -3.76
N LEU A 334 -8.08 -18.61 -4.31
CA LEU A 334 -9.02 -17.55 -3.92
C LEU A 334 -10.47 -17.96 -4.22
N ALA A 335 -10.72 -18.62 -5.35
CA ALA A 335 -12.04 -19.09 -5.73
C ALA A 335 -12.64 -20.06 -4.70
N GLY A 336 -11.80 -20.95 -4.15
CA GLY A 336 -12.22 -21.86 -3.08
C GLY A 336 -12.62 -21.13 -1.79
N GLU A 337 -11.95 -20.03 -1.46
CA GLU A 337 -12.21 -19.25 -0.25
C GLU A 337 -13.36 -18.23 -0.42
N LEU A 338 -13.46 -17.62 -1.61
CA LEU A 338 -14.39 -16.51 -1.90
C LEU A 338 -15.64 -16.96 -2.66
N GLY A 339 -15.74 -18.23 -3.05
CA GLY A 339 -16.90 -18.79 -3.75
C GLY A 339 -17.03 -18.30 -5.20
N TRP A 340 -15.92 -18.06 -5.89
CA TRP A 340 -15.95 -17.60 -7.28
C TRP A 340 -16.29 -18.73 -8.24
N ASP A 341 -17.17 -18.42 -9.18
CA ASP A 341 -17.43 -19.29 -10.33
C ASP A 341 -16.36 -19.14 -11.42
N GLU A 342 -16.47 -19.94 -12.47
CA GLU A 342 -15.51 -19.94 -13.59
C GLU A 342 -15.46 -18.59 -14.29
N ALA A 343 -16.60 -17.94 -14.51
CA ALA A 343 -16.68 -16.64 -15.18
C ALA A 343 -15.93 -15.57 -14.37
N ARG A 344 -16.09 -15.56 -13.03
CA ARG A 344 -15.38 -14.63 -12.16
C ARG A 344 -13.88 -14.91 -12.17
N ARG A 345 -13.43 -16.16 -12.13
CA ARG A 345 -12.02 -16.53 -12.18
C ARG A 345 -11.32 -16.00 -13.45
N GLU A 346 -11.92 -16.24 -14.60
CA GLU A 346 -11.36 -15.76 -15.87
C GLU A 346 -11.36 -14.22 -15.94
N ALA A 347 -12.40 -13.56 -15.47
CA ALA A 347 -12.47 -12.10 -15.43
C ALA A 347 -11.38 -11.48 -14.53
N GLU A 348 -11.06 -12.08 -13.38
CA GLU A 348 -9.99 -11.65 -12.50
C GLU A 348 -8.61 -11.77 -13.17
N ILE A 349 -8.35 -12.87 -13.85
CA ILE A 349 -7.08 -13.09 -14.57
C ILE A 349 -6.96 -12.10 -15.75
N GLU A 350 -8.03 -11.92 -16.52
CA GLU A 350 -8.05 -11.01 -17.66
C GLU A 350 -7.80 -9.56 -17.23
N ALA A 351 -8.52 -9.07 -16.21
CA ALA A 351 -8.39 -7.72 -15.71
C ALA A 351 -6.97 -7.47 -15.18
N TYR A 352 -6.45 -8.37 -14.33
CA TYR A 352 -5.09 -8.24 -13.80
C TYR A 352 -4.04 -8.25 -14.91
N SER A 353 -4.13 -9.20 -15.85
CA SER A 353 -3.17 -9.32 -16.95
C SER A 353 -3.16 -8.10 -17.87
N ALA A 354 -4.35 -7.56 -18.20
CA ALA A 354 -4.49 -6.35 -19.00
C ALA A 354 -3.88 -5.13 -18.28
N PHE A 355 -4.14 -5.01 -16.98
CA PHE A 355 -3.57 -3.94 -16.16
C PHE A 355 -2.04 -4.00 -16.10
N ILE A 356 -1.48 -5.19 -15.89
CA ILE A 356 -0.03 -5.37 -15.88
C ILE A 356 0.58 -5.08 -17.26
N ALA A 357 -0.05 -5.51 -18.34
CA ALA A 357 0.42 -5.21 -19.70
C ALA A 357 0.47 -3.69 -19.96
N ALA A 358 -0.57 -2.95 -19.57
CA ALA A 358 -0.62 -1.50 -19.69
C ALA A 358 0.48 -0.81 -18.83
N ARG A 359 0.73 -1.29 -17.60
CA ARG A 359 1.80 -0.76 -16.75
C ARG A 359 3.19 -1.01 -17.34
N LEU A 360 3.44 -2.20 -17.88
CA LEU A 360 4.72 -2.51 -18.53
C LEU A 360 4.92 -1.65 -19.77
N GLU A 361 3.88 -1.38 -20.54
CA GLU A 361 3.95 -0.45 -21.69
C GLU A 361 4.22 0.99 -21.23
N ALA A 362 3.59 1.43 -20.13
CA ALA A 362 3.83 2.74 -19.55
C ALA A 362 5.29 2.95 -19.12
N GLU A 363 5.99 1.91 -18.68
CA GLU A 363 7.41 1.95 -18.32
C GLU A 363 8.33 2.22 -19.56
N HIS A 364 7.79 2.17 -20.77
CA HIS A 364 8.49 2.55 -22.03
C HIS A 364 8.20 3.98 -22.47
N THR A 365 7.18 4.65 -21.92
CA THR A 365 6.89 6.06 -22.22
C THR A 365 7.91 6.98 -21.54
N THR A 366 8.04 8.21 -22.04
CA THR A 366 9.02 9.17 -21.51
C THR A 366 8.41 10.27 -20.63
N ASN A 367 7.08 10.34 -20.56
CA ASN A 367 6.37 11.35 -19.78
C ASN A 367 5.11 10.77 -19.10
N ASP A 368 4.66 11.45 -18.07
CA ASP A 368 3.57 11.00 -17.21
C ASP A 368 2.21 11.00 -17.93
N ALA A 369 1.95 11.94 -18.82
CA ALA A 369 0.66 12.03 -19.51
C ALA A 369 0.44 10.85 -20.47
N ASP A 370 1.49 10.46 -21.25
CA ASP A 370 1.41 9.29 -22.13
C ASP A 370 1.27 8.00 -21.30
N ALA A 371 2.01 7.90 -20.19
CA ALA A 371 1.91 6.75 -19.28
C ALA A 371 0.52 6.62 -18.66
N ALA A 372 -0.06 7.71 -18.18
CA ALA A 372 -1.40 7.73 -17.59
C ALA A 372 -2.50 7.39 -18.62
N ALA A 373 -2.36 7.87 -19.87
CA ALA A 373 -3.31 7.58 -20.94
C ALA A 373 -3.44 6.06 -21.23
N LEU A 374 -2.38 5.28 -21.09
CA LEU A 374 -2.41 3.82 -21.24
C LEU A 374 -3.27 3.13 -20.18
N LEU A 375 -3.46 3.77 -19.02
CA LEU A 375 -4.18 3.20 -17.88
C LEU A 375 -5.57 3.82 -17.67
N GLU A 376 -5.96 4.81 -18.47
CA GLU A 376 -7.21 5.57 -18.29
C GLU A 376 -8.47 4.67 -18.22
N ASN A 377 -8.51 3.62 -19.05
CA ASN A 377 -9.64 2.69 -19.13
C ASN A 377 -9.30 1.26 -18.69
N VAL A 378 -8.16 1.08 -18.05
CA VAL A 378 -7.71 -0.22 -17.57
C VAL A 378 -7.75 -0.25 -16.05
N ARG A 379 -8.34 -1.30 -15.49
CA ARG A 379 -8.41 -1.50 -14.05
C ARG A 379 -7.82 -2.86 -13.69
N GLU A 380 -7.21 -2.94 -12.52
CA GLU A 380 -6.65 -4.18 -11.98
C GLU A 380 -7.70 -5.19 -11.50
N ILE A 381 -8.97 -4.78 -11.50
CA ILE A 381 -10.12 -5.60 -11.11
C ILE A 381 -11.13 -5.66 -12.24
N PRO A 382 -11.96 -6.72 -12.33
CA PRO A 382 -12.99 -6.83 -13.37
C PRO A 382 -13.95 -5.65 -13.38
N ALA A 383 -14.35 -5.26 -14.58
CA ALA A 383 -15.49 -4.35 -14.74
C ALA A 383 -16.78 -5.03 -14.27
N ARG A 384 -17.69 -4.26 -13.73
CA ARG A 384 -19.01 -4.72 -13.27
C ARG A 384 -20.00 -4.83 -14.39
#